data_c9d0b642ea5902fea6e0923b1bb22f00
#
_entry.id   c9d0b642ea5902fea6e0923b1bb22f00
#
_cell.length_a   1.000
_cell.length_b   1.000
_cell.length_c   1.000
_cell.angle_alpha   90.00
_cell.angle_beta   90.00
_cell.angle_gamma   90.00
#
_symmetry.space_group_name_H-M   'P 1'
#
loop_
_entity.id
_entity.type
_entity.pdbx_description
1 polymer ?
#
loop_
_entity_poly.entity_id
_entity_poly.type
_entity_poly.pdbx_seq_one_letter_code
_entity_poly.pdbx_strand_id
1 'polypeptide(L)'
;MKGLRIALLISMAPRKQGSLEDWIHAFCREAARRGHQVDVWLHEPMLPSFVTELKASGARVDDLAEFERSGLVSMTRQLAAHDVIHLNFLAPRSSIAMAAYAAWPTQVLYTAHSDLIDKEESVVRRGLRWVVNQATMVRVHSLAGVSEHVRAKEGRRFGLHPHRSRTLFNGVDTRRFHPRARPRPGEKVELITIANLVESKGVHHLLGALGRLRSPRGRLRVVGDGPEQQSLRVLAVQLGLQHQTEFLGLRNDVQDLLGTSDIYIQPALVEAFGLTVAEAMACGCAVVASRVGGIPELIQHGRTGLLVEPGDEAGFAAALECLLDDPVSRFRLGAAARQRACEAFELSNAVRRHVDWCEEAAGYATRARVRRPPAALPSNAYFLHPETAG
;
A
#
# COMPACT_ATOMS: atom_id res chain seq x y z
N MET A 1 -23.19 -0.13 -25.38
CA MET A 1 -23.29 1.01 -24.42
C MET A 1 -22.11 1.93 -24.65
N LYS A 2 -22.29 3.24 -24.51
CA LYS A 2 -21.17 4.22 -24.63
C LYS A 2 -20.23 4.02 -23.44
N GLY A 3 -18.92 3.91 -23.67
CA GLY A 3 -17.92 3.77 -22.60
C GLY A 3 -17.92 4.98 -21.65
N LEU A 4 -17.50 4.77 -20.40
CA LEU A 4 -17.33 5.85 -19.43
C LEU A 4 -16.11 6.72 -19.76
N ARG A 5 -16.19 8.00 -19.37
CA ARG A 5 -15.04 8.88 -19.27
C ARG A 5 -14.65 9.02 -17.78
N ILE A 6 -13.45 8.56 -17.45
CA ILE A 6 -12.94 8.53 -16.07
C ILE A 6 -11.80 9.53 -15.96
N ALA A 7 -11.93 10.49 -15.04
CA ALA A 7 -10.85 11.39 -14.63
C ALA A 7 -10.11 10.75 -13.46
N LEU A 8 -8.84 10.37 -13.66
CA LEU A 8 -7.98 9.79 -12.63
C LEU A 8 -6.95 10.83 -12.17
N LEU A 9 -7.12 11.37 -10.96
CA LEU A 9 -6.25 12.39 -10.39
C LEU A 9 -5.41 11.81 -9.28
N ILE A 10 -4.08 11.90 -9.42
CA ILE A 10 -3.12 11.27 -8.50
C ILE A 10 -2.05 12.28 -8.10
N SER A 11 -2.03 12.71 -6.84
CA SER A 11 -1.04 13.68 -6.35
C SER A 11 0.30 13.01 -6.06
N MET A 12 0.92 12.47 -7.11
CA MET A 12 2.26 11.87 -7.09
C MET A 12 2.97 12.08 -8.43
N ALA A 13 4.32 12.10 -8.38
CA ALA A 13 5.17 12.15 -9.55
C ALA A 13 5.80 10.76 -9.80
N PRO A 14 5.50 10.07 -10.91
CA PRO A 14 6.04 8.75 -11.24
C PRO A 14 7.48 8.87 -11.76
N ARG A 15 8.44 8.98 -10.82
CA ARG A 15 9.88 9.17 -11.11
C ARG A 15 10.65 7.86 -11.31
N LYS A 16 10.04 6.73 -10.95
CA LYS A 16 10.60 5.38 -11.06
C LYS A 16 9.49 4.40 -11.40
N GLN A 17 9.83 3.22 -11.87
CA GLN A 17 8.85 2.16 -12.02
C GLN A 17 8.66 1.43 -10.68
N GLY A 18 7.47 1.51 -10.13
CA GLY A 18 7.07 0.89 -8.87
C GLY A 18 5.65 0.36 -8.93
N SER A 19 5.16 -0.18 -7.82
CA SER A 19 3.83 -0.81 -7.78
C SER A 19 2.67 0.17 -7.99
N LEU A 20 2.86 1.47 -7.73
CA LEU A 20 1.85 2.48 -8.07
C LEU A 20 1.77 2.68 -9.58
N GLU A 21 2.92 2.82 -10.24
CA GLU A 21 3.01 2.97 -11.69
C GLU A 21 2.43 1.73 -12.38
N ASP A 22 2.73 0.53 -11.89
CA ASP A 22 2.13 -0.72 -12.36
C ASP A 22 0.61 -0.73 -12.21
N TRP A 23 0.09 -0.19 -11.07
CA TRP A 23 -1.34 -0.07 -10.84
C TRP A 23 -2.01 0.90 -11.82
N ILE A 24 -1.42 2.07 -12.07
CA ILE A 24 -1.95 3.06 -13.02
C ILE A 24 -2.03 2.46 -14.43
N HIS A 25 -0.95 1.80 -14.88
CA HIS A 25 -0.92 1.10 -16.16
C HIS A 25 -2.00 0.02 -16.27
N ALA A 26 -2.11 -0.80 -15.25
CA ALA A 26 -3.08 -1.88 -15.22
C ALA A 26 -4.53 -1.33 -15.22
N PHE A 27 -4.78 -0.23 -14.48
CA PHE A 27 -6.08 0.43 -14.43
C PHE A 27 -6.47 0.98 -15.81
N CYS A 28 -5.59 1.73 -16.47
CA CYS A 28 -5.85 2.29 -17.80
C CYS A 28 -6.10 1.18 -18.84
N ARG A 29 -5.30 0.10 -18.81
CA ARG A 29 -5.50 -1.04 -19.72
C ARG A 29 -6.82 -1.77 -19.48
N GLU A 30 -7.20 -2.01 -18.21
CA GLU A 30 -8.46 -2.67 -17.90
C GLU A 30 -9.66 -1.79 -18.26
N ALA A 31 -9.60 -0.49 -18.00
CA ALA A 31 -10.63 0.46 -18.40
C ALA A 31 -10.79 0.51 -19.94
N ALA A 32 -9.69 0.60 -20.68
CA ALA A 32 -9.70 0.57 -22.16
C ALA A 32 -10.26 -0.76 -22.71
N ARG A 33 -9.90 -1.90 -22.11
CA ARG A 33 -10.43 -3.22 -22.46
C ARG A 33 -11.95 -3.30 -22.32
N ARG A 34 -12.53 -2.55 -21.37
CA ARG A 34 -13.99 -2.42 -21.19
C ARG A 34 -14.61 -1.31 -22.05
N GLY A 35 -13.84 -0.62 -22.87
CA GLY A 35 -14.30 0.46 -23.74
C GLY A 35 -14.44 1.82 -23.04
N HIS A 36 -13.83 2.01 -21.88
CA HIS A 36 -13.79 3.28 -21.16
C HIS A 36 -12.59 4.11 -21.59
N GLN A 37 -12.72 5.43 -21.46
CA GLN A 37 -11.64 6.40 -21.65
C GLN A 37 -11.13 6.89 -20.29
N VAL A 38 -9.81 7.00 -20.13
CA VAL A 38 -9.19 7.50 -18.90
C VAL A 38 -8.34 8.71 -19.22
N ASP A 39 -8.61 9.82 -18.55
CA ASP A 39 -7.78 11.00 -18.54
C ASP A 39 -7.04 11.02 -17.19
N VAL A 40 -5.71 11.02 -17.20
CA VAL A 40 -4.85 10.87 -16.01
C VAL A 40 -4.11 12.17 -15.74
N TRP A 41 -4.19 12.68 -14.52
CA TRP A 41 -3.41 13.84 -14.06
C TRP A 41 -2.41 13.41 -13.00
N LEU A 42 -1.13 13.72 -13.22
CA LEU A 42 0.01 13.37 -12.37
C LEU A 42 0.94 14.59 -12.25
N HIS A 43 1.77 14.62 -11.22
CA HIS A 43 2.81 15.65 -11.10
C HIS A 43 4.04 15.33 -11.95
N GLU A 44 4.62 16.36 -12.56
CA GLU A 44 5.96 16.31 -13.14
C GLU A 44 7.07 16.26 -12.04
N PRO A 45 8.25 15.69 -12.31
CA PRO A 45 8.61 15.01 -13.55
C PRO A 45 8.10 13.57 -13.62
N MET A 46 7.67 13.15 -14.81
CA MET A 46 7.25 11.79 -15.10
C MET A 46 8.29 11.05 -15.93
N LEU A 47 8.44 9.74 -15.72
CA LEU A 47 9.28 8.91 -16.60
C LEU A 47 8.73 8.91 -18.03
N PRO A 48 9.54 9.22 -19.08
CA PRO A 48 9.07 9.25 -20.45
C PRO A 48 8.50 7.90 -20.94
N SER A 49 9.13 6.78 -20.55
CA SER A 49 8.63 5.43 -20.86
C SER A 49 7.24 5.17 -20.28
N PHE A 50 7.03 5.56 -19.02
CA PHE A 50 5.75 5.44 -18.32
C PHE A 50 4.64 6.22 -19.07
N VAL A 51 4.88 7.48 -19.43
CA VAL A 51 3.92 8.29 -20.19
C VAL A 51 3.62 7.69 -21.55
N THR A 52 4.66 7.18 -22.26
CA THR A 52 4.50 6.53 -23.55
C THR A 52 3.61 5.31 -23.48
N GLU A 53 3.81 4.45 -22.47
CA GLU A 53 3.00 3.25 -22.27
C GLU A 53 1.55 3.59 -21.91
N LEU A 54 1.31 4.61 -21.06
CA LEU A 54 -0.04 5.08 -20.75
C LEU A 54 -0.78 5.57 -22.00
N LYS A 55 -0.12 6.39 -22.82
CA LYS A 55 -0.69 6.87 -24.09
C LYS A 55 -0.97 5.71 -25.06
N ALA A 56 -0.11 4.71 -25.12
CA ALA A 56 -0.32 3.50 -25.93
C ALA A 56 -1.54 2.69 -25.48
N SER A 57 -1.93 2.76 -24.19
CA SER A 57 -3.18 2.18 -23.70
C SER A 57 -4.45 3.01 -24.00
N GLY A 58 -4.30 4.16 -24.70
CA GLY A 58 -5.39 5.07 -25.01
C GLY A 58 -5.71 6.10 -23.94
N ALA A 59 -4.93 6.17 -22.87
CA ALA A 59 -5.10 7.19 -21.83
C ALA A 59 -4.54 8.55 -22.29
N ARG A 60 -5.18 9.64 -21.86
CA ARG A 60 -4.58 10.98 -21.89
C ARG A 60 -3.80 11.20 -20.60
N VAL A 61 -2.68 11.90 -20.71
CA VAL A 61 -1.81 12.18 -19.56
C VAL A 61 -1.47 13.65 -19.56
N ASP A 62 -1.81 14.34 -18.47
CA ASP A 62 -1.63 15.78 -18.28
C ASP A 62 -0.94 16.07 -16.93
N ASP A 63 -0.28 17.23 -16.82
CA ASP A 63 0.35 17.67 -15.58
C ASP A 63 -0.69 18.20 -14.58
N LEU A 64 -0.67 17.63 -13.36
CA LEU A 64 -1.58 18.00 -12.29
C LEU A 64 -1.34 19.43 -11.78
N ALA A 65 -0.10 19.90 -11.77
CA ALA A 65 0.24 21.26 -11.33
C ALA A 65 -0.22 22.30 -12.35
N GLU A 66 -0.14 22.02 -13.65
CA GLU A 66 -0.67 22.88 -14.70
C GLU A 66 -2.19 22.92 -14.63
N PHE A 67 -2.81 21.76 -14.45
CA PHE A 67 -4.26 21.67 -14.22
C PHE A 67 -4.70 22.51 -13.03
N GLU A 68 -4.00 22.48 -11.89
CA GLU A 68 -4.29 23.28 -10.70
C GLU A 68 -4.15 24.79 -10.96
N ARG A 69 -3.11 25.20 -11.71
CA ARG A 69 -2.88 26.61 -12.12
C ARG A 69 -3.97 27.16 -13.03
N SER A 70 -4.73 26.31 -13.72
CA SER A 70 -5.85 26.74 -14.58
C SER A 70 -7.01 27.39 -13.81
N GLY A 71 -7.03 27.26 -12.48
CA GLY A 71 -7.99 27.84 -11.58
C GLY A 71 -9.29 27.04 -11.42
N LEU A 72 -10.00 27.29 -10.32
CA LEU A 72 -11.15 26.49 -9.86
C LEU A 72 -12.24 26.30 -10.94
N VAL A 73 -12.60 27.37 -11.63
CA VAL A 73 -13.67 27.33 -12.64
C VAL A 73 -13.27 26.47 -13.85
N SER A 74 -12.02 26.61 -14.32
CA SER A 74 -11.50 25.82 -15.44
C SER A 74 -11.41 24.34 -15.06
N MET A 75 -10.84 24.01 -13.88
CA MET A 75 -10.78 22.66 -13.36
C MET A 75 -12.16 22.02 -13.26
N THR A 76 -13.12 22.74 -12.66
CA THR A 76 -14.51 22.26 -12.52
C THR A 76 -15.14 21.94 -13.88
N ARG A 77 -14.97 22.84 -14.88
CA ARG A 77 -15.52 22.65 -16.23
C ARG A 77 -14.89 21.41 -16.91
N GLN A 78 -13.57 21.23 -16.79
CA GLN A 78 -12.88 20.09 -17.37
C GLN A 78 -13.36 18.77 -16.71
N LEU A 79 -13.46 18.75 -15.38
CA LEU A 79 -13.90 17.57 -14.62
C LEU A 79 -15.38 17.23 -14.87
N ALA A 80 -16.24 18.22 -15.08
CA ALA A 80 -17.66 18.02 -15.39
C ALA A 80 -17.90 17.33 -16.76
N ALA A 81 -16.87 17.22 -17.59
CA ALA A 81 -16.92 16.48 -18.85
C ALA A 81 -16.76 14.95 -18.68
N HIS A 82 -16.55 14.46 -17.45
CA HIS A 82 -16.36 13.06 -17.12
C HIS A 82 -17.58 12.47 -16.42
N ASP A 83 -17.73 11.16 -16.47
CA ASP A 83 -18.78 10.43 -15.75
C ASP A 83 -18.36 10.16 -14.30
N VAL A 84 -17.06 9.89 -14.10
CA VAL A 84 -16.46 9.58 -12.80
C VAL A 84 -15.16 10.36 -12.61
N ILE A 85 -14.96 10.91 -11.42
CA ILE A 85 -13.70 11.49 -10.95
C ILE A 85 -13.16 10.58 -9.83
N HIS A 86 -11.97 10.06 -10.02
CA HIS A 86 -11.30 9.20 -9.02
C HIS A 86 -10.09 9.94 -8.43
N LEU A 87 -10.19 10.35 -7.17
CA LEU A 87 -9.19 11.09 -6.43
C LEU A 87 -8.28 10.14 -5.64
N ASN A 88 -6.96 10.27 -5.83
CA ASN A 88 -5.94 9.46 -5.16
C ASN A 88 -4.83 10.35 -4.61
N PHE A 89 -4.36 10.11 -3.38
CA PHE A 89 -3.30 10.86 -2.71
C PHE A 89 -3.53 12.37 -2.61
N LEU A 90 -4.76 12.81 -2.78
CA LEU A 90 -5.15 14.22 -2.68
C LEU A 90 -5.69 14.52 -1.28
N ALA A 91 -5.36 15.70 -0.75
CA ALA A 91 -6.02 16.16 0.45
C ALA A 91 -7.50 16.47 0.15
N PRO A 92 -8.45 16.06 1.01
CA PRO A 92 -9.89 16.28 0.76
C PRO A 92 -10.30 17.75 0.62
N ARG A 93 -9.43 18.68 0.99
CA ARG A 93 -9.66 20.13 0.92
C ARG A 93 -8.72 20.83 -0.07
N SER A 94 -8.02 20.11 -0.92
CA SER A 94 -7.22 20.72 -1.99
C SER A 94 -8.13 21.44 -2.99
N SER A 95 -7.59 22.44 -3.69
CA SER A 95 -8.23 23.12 -4.81
C SER A 95 -8.81 22.14 -5.84
N ILE A 96 -8.06 21.10 -6.15
CA ILE A 96 -8.43 20.02 -7.07
C ILE A 96 -9.64 19.24 -6.52
N ALA A 97 -9.62 18.85 -5.25
CA ALA A 97 -10.76 18.16 -4.64
C ALA A 97 -12.01 19.05 -4.61
N MET A 98 -11.85 20.34 -4.31
CA MET A 98 -12.97 21.30 -4.35
C MET A 98 -13.54 21.46 -5.76
N ALA A 99 -12.70 21.50 -6.79
CA ALA A 99 -13.15 21.51 -8.19
C ALA A 99 -13.93 20.23 -8.54
N ALA A 100 -13.44 19.07 -8.09
CA ALA A 100 -14.13 17.79 -8.28
C ALA A 100 -15.51 17.77 -7.60
N TYR A 101 -15.62 18.30 -6.39
CA TYR A 101 -16.92 18.39 -5.69
C TYR A 101 -17.90 19.37 -6.36
N ALA A 102 -17.40 20.39 -7.03
CA ALA A 102 -18.21 21.35 -7.79
C ALA A 102 -18.63 20.82 -9.18
N ALA A 103 -17.99 19.78 -9.70
CA ALA A 103 -18.21 19.23 -11.04
C ALA A 103 -19.50 18.37 -11.13
N TRP A 104 -20.65 18.96 -10.83
CA TRP A 104 -21.97 18.30 -10.95
C TRP A 104 -22.33 18.08 -12.43
N PRO A 105 -22.93 16.90 -12.84
CA PRO A 105 -23.40 15.77 -12.01
C PRO A 105 -22.39 14.62 -11.84
N THR A 106 -21.11 14.82 -12.15
CA THR A 106 -20.06 13.81 -12.11
C THR A 106 -19.96 13.13 -10.75
N GLN A 107 -19.75 11.82 -10.73
CA GLN A 107 -19.60 11.03 -9.50
C GLN A 107 -18.16 11.12 -9.00
N VAL A 108 -17.97 11.46 -7.73
CA VAL A 108 -16.65 11.60 -7.12
C VAL A 108 -16.34 10.39 -6.25
N LEU A 109 -15.26 9.67 -6.58
CA LEU A 109 -14.70 8.57 -5.81
C LEU A 109 -13.40 9.03 -5.15
N TYR A 110 -13.19 8.63 -3.91
CA TYR A 110 -12.01 9.00 -3.14
C TYR A 110 -11.33 7.76 -2.59
N THR A 111 -10.04 7.53 -2.93
CA THR A 111 -9.23 6.46 -2.34
C THR A 111 -8.27 7.03 -1.30
N ALA A 112 -8.38 6.54 -0.07
CA ALA A 112 -7.50 6.86 1.04
C ALA A 112 -6.33 5.87 1.08
N HIS A 113 -5.10 6.40 0.93
CA HIS A 113 -3.85 5.64 0.84
C HIS A 113 -2.96 5.76 2.07
N SER A 114 -3.27 6.66 3.00
CA SER A 114 -2.42 6.94 4.15
C SER A 114 -3.11 6.67 5.46
N ASP A 115 -2.35 6.14 6.40
CA ASP A 115 -2.70 6.11 7.81
C ASP A 115 -2.13 7.38 8.47
N LEU A 116 -2.87 8.49 8.35
CA LEU A 116 -2.45 9.75 8.94
C LEU A 116 -2.44 9.62 10.47
N ILE A 117 -1.30 9.94 11.08
CA ILE A 117 -1.20 10.09 12.53
C ILE A 117 -2.05 11.30 12.91
N ASP A 118 -3.08 11.08 13.73
CA ASP A 118 -3.87 12.16 14.28
C ASP A 118 -2.97 12.99 15.21
N LYS A 119 -2.63 14.20 14.78
CA LYS A 119 -1.92 15.15 15.65
C LYS A 119 -2.84 15.50 16.83
N GLU A 120 -2.26 15.66 18.01
CA GLU A 120 -3.00 16.18 19.17
C GLU A 120 -3.57 17.56 18.82
N GLU A 121 -4.88 17.64 18.76
CA GLU A 121 -5.62 18.87 18.48
C GLU A 121 -6.60 19.15 19.63
N SER A 122 -6.83 20.45 19.90
CA SER A 122 -7.86 20.86 20.84
C SER A 122 -9.25 20.38 20.39
N VAL A 123 -10.14 20.10 21.34
CA VAL A 123 -11.51 19.63 21.10
C VAL A 123 -12.26 20.53 20.12
N VAL A 124 -12.09 21.86 20.24
CA VAL A 124 -12.75 22.84 19.38
C VAL A 124 -12.27 22.72 17.93
N ARG A 125 -10.94 22.61 17.70
CA ARG A 125 -10.37 22.42 16.36
C ARG A 125 -10.82 21.09 15.75
N ARG A 126 -10.90 20.04 16.55
CA ARG A 126 -11.41 18.72 16.12
C ARG A 126 -12.86 18.78 15.70
N GLY A 127 -13.72 19.47 16.48
CA GLY A 127 -15.14 19.68 16.15
C GLY A 127 -15.32 20.49 14.87
N LEU A 128 -14.63 21.62 14.71
CA LEU A 128 -14.68 22.42 13.49
C LEU A 128 -14.20 21.63 12.27
N ARG A 129 -13.09 20.90 12.41
CA ARG A 129 -12.57 20.02 11.36
C ARG A 129 -13.59 18.95 10.95
N TRP A 130 -14.29 18.37 11.92
CA TRP A 130 -15.33 17.38 11.65
C TRP A 130 -16.47 17.97 10.83
N VAL A 131 -17.02 19.14 11.21
CA VAL A 131 -18.08 19.82 10.46
C VAL A 131 -17.66 20.11 9.02
N VAL A 132 -16.46 20.64 8.82
CA VAL A 132 -15.93 20.92 7.47
C VAL A 132 -15.72 19.65 6.67
N ASN A 133 -15.26 18.56 7.30
CA ASN A 133 -15.11 17.27 6.66
C ASN A 133 -16.49 16.74 6.19
N GLN A 134 -17.53 16.85 7.03
CA GLN A 134 -18.88 16.45 6.66
C GLN A 134 -19.35 17.21 5.41
N ALA A 135 -19.21 18.54 5.41
CA ALA A 135 -19.61 19.37 4.29
C ALA A 135 -18.90 19.01 2.97
N THR A 136 -17.59 18.72 3.04
CA THR A 136 -16.82 18.31 1.85
C THR A 136 -17.18 16.91 1.38
N MET A 137 -17.41 15.96 2.29
CA MET A 137 -17.69 14.56 1.95
C MET A 137 -19.14 14.32 1.49
N VAL A 138 -20.05 15.29 1.61
CA VAL A 138 -21.41 15.18 1.03
C VAL A 138 -21.34 14.88 -0.48
N ARG A 139 -20.38 15.45 -1.17
CA ARG A 139 -20.18 15.30 -2.63
C ARG A 139 -19.39 14.06 -3.04
N VAL A 140 -18.70 13.41 -2.12
CA VAL A 140 -18.02 12.14 -2.41
C VAL A 140 -19.08 11.03 -2.49
N HIS A 141 -19.23 10.41 -3.66
CA HIS A 141 -20.18 9.31 -3.87
C HIS A 141 -19.82 8.13 -2.98
N SER A 142 -18.56 7.72 -2.99
CA SER A 142 -18.04 6.61 -2.18
C SER A 142 -16.55 6.78 -1.88
N LEU A 143 -16.12 6.28 -0.71
CA LEU A 143 -14.72 6.23 -0.27
C LEU A 143 -14.21 4.79 -0.29
N ALA A 144 -13.00 4.58 -0.81
CA ALA A 144 -12.27 3.34 -0.62
C ALA A 144 -11.08 3.54 0.33
N GLY A 145 -10.88 2.62 1.27
CA GLY A 145 -9.63 2.49 2.02
C GLY A 145 -8.78 1.40 1.41
N VAL A 146 -7.46 1.61 1.33
CA VAL A 146 -6.52 0.57 0.84
C VAL A 146 -6.37 -0.61 1.79
N SER A 147 -6.96 -0.52 2.98
CA SER A 147 -7.15 -1.58 3.97
C SER A 147 -8.44 -1.34 4.73
N GLU A 148 -8.94 -2.34 5.44
CA GLU A 148 -10.09 -2.20 6.33
C GLU A 148 -9.79 -1.21 7.47
N HIS A 149 -8.54 -1.25 7.98
CA HIS A 149 -8.05 -0.29 8.95
C HIS A 149 -8.21 1.16 8.46
N VAL A 150 -7.71 1.47 7.25
CA VAL A 150 -7.82 2.81 6.65
C VAL A 150 -9.28 3.15 6.37
N ARG A 151 -10.07 2.23 5.81
CA ARG A 151 -11.50 2.43 5.56
C ARG A 151 -12.25 2.82 6.84
N ALA A 152 -12.05 2.06 7.91
CA ALA A 152 -12.72 2.31 9.17
C ALA A 152 -12.28 3.62 9.82
N LYS A 153 -10.98 3.94 9.77
CA LYS A 153 -10.42 5.19 10.31
C LYS A 153 -10.94 6.41 9.55
N GLU A 154 -10.81 6.41 8.22
CA GLU A 154 -11.26 7.53 7.39
C GLU A 154 -12.79 7.63 7.33
N GLY A 155 -13.51 6.50 7.33
CA GLY A 155 -14.97 6.49 7.44
C GLY A 155 -15.47 7.20 8.70
N ARG A 156 -14.85 6.93 9.86
CA ARG A 156 -15.14 7.64 11.13
C ARG A 156 -14.74 9.12 11.07
N ARG A 157 -13.54 9.41 10.54
CA ARG A 157 -13.03 10.77 10.42
C ARG A 157 -13.93 11.67 9.58
N PHE A 158 -14.50 11.12 8.52
CA PHE A 158 -15.39 11.83 7.61
C PHE A 158 -16.88 11.62 7.89
N GLY A 159 -17.22 10.84 8.91
CA GLY A 159 -18.60 10.51 9.27
C GLY A 159 -19.40 9.88 8.13
N LEU A 160 -18.73 9.12 7.27
CA LEU A 160 -19.38 8.44 6.16
C LEU A 160 -20.15 7.22 6.67
N HIS A 161 -21.38 7.08 6.16
CA HIS A 161 -22.15 5.88 6.43
C HIS A 161 -21.43 4.64 5.82
N PRO A 162 -21.42 3.47 6.51
CA PRO A 162 -20.70 2.27 6.06
C PRO A 162 -20.98 1.87 4.60
N HIS A 163 -22.20 2.04 4.10
CA HIS A 163 -22.54 1.72 2.70
C HIS A 163 -21.88 2.65 1.66
N ARG A 164 -21.35 3.80 2.08
CA ARG A 164 -20.61 4.75 1.24
C ARG A 164 -19.09 4.54 1.36
N SER A 165 -18.65 3.50 2.01
CA SER A 165 -17.23 3.17 2.12
C SER A 165 -17.00 1.68 1.85
N ARG A 166 -15.86 1.37 1.26
CA ARG A 166 -15.44 -0.01 0.95
C ARG A 166 -13.94 -0.19 1.13
N THR A 167 -13.50 -1.41 1.24
CA THR A 167 -12.08 -1.76 1.22
C THR A 167 -11.71 -2.21 -0.18
N LEU A 168 -10.74 -1.54 -0.78
CA LEU A 168 -10.11 -1.93 -2.04
C LEU A 168 -8.62 -2.04 -1.79
N PHE A 169 -8.15 -3.26 -1.55
CA PHE A 169 -6.74 -3.53 -1.32
C PHE A 169 -5.89 -3.11 -2.51
N ASN A 170 -4.70 -2.59 -2.24
CA ASN A 170 -3.68 -2.45 -3.26
C ASN A 170 -3.31 -3.82 -3.84
N GLY A 171 -2.89 -3.83 -5.10
CA GLY A 171 -2.44 -5.03 -5.79
C GLY A 171 -0.94 -5.07 -5.95
N VAL A 172 -0.38 -6.28 -6.06
CA VAL A 172 1.00 -6.54 -6.42
C VAL A 172 1.06 -7.37 -7.70
N ASP A 173 1.95 -7.01 -8.63
CA ASP A 173 2.19 -7.80 -9.84
C ASP A 173 3.00 -9.05 -9.50
N THR A 174 2.32 -10.18 -9.32
CA THR A 174 2.94 -11.46 -8.96
C THR A 174 3.75 -12.11 -10.09
N ARG A 175 3.70 -11.54 -11.30
CA ARG A 175 4.58 -11.92 -12.42
C ARG A 175 5.93 -11.20 -12.32
N ARG A 176 5.93 -9.96 -11.87
CA ARG A 176 7.13 -9.17 -11.60
C ARG A 176 7.77 -9.60 -10.27
N PHE A 177 6.97 -9.72 -9.22
CA PHE A 177 7.39 -10.15 -7.89
C PHE A 177 7.17 -11.66 -7.74
N HIS A 178 8.25 -12.43 -7.89
CA HIS A 178 8.23 -13.90 -7.78
C HIS A 178 9.55 -14.42 -7.21
N PRO A 179 9.57 -15.63 -6.63
CA PRO A 179 10.80 -16.25 -6.15
C PRO A 179 11.80 -16.42 -7.28
N ARG A 180 13.08 -16.15 -7.02
CA ARG A 180 14.19 -16.34 -7.95
C ARG A 180 15.16 -17.38 -7.45
N ALA A 181 15.86 -18.02 -8.39
CA ALA A 181 16.95 -18.93 -8.03
C ALA A 181 18.07 -18.13 -7.36
N ARG A 182 18.58 -18.66 -6.25
CA ARG A 182 19.72 -18.06 -5.56
C ARG A 182 21.02 -18.49 -6.23
N PRO A 183 21.98 -17.56 -6.34
CA PRO A 183 23.28 -17.89 -6.93
C PRO A 183 24.07 -18.96 -6.16
N ARG A 184 23.82 -19.09 -4.84
CA ARG A 184 24.56 -20.02 -3.95
C ARG A 184 23.66 -20.53 -2.82
N PRO A 185 23.05 -21.73 -2.97
CA PRO A 185 22.35 -22.37 -1.86
C PRO A 185 23.33 -22.73 -0.75
N GLY A 186 23.03 -22.36 0.51
CA GLY A 186 23.80 -22.77 1.70
C GLY A 186 24.68 -21.69 2.33
N GLU A 187 24.78 -20.50 1.76
CA GLU A 187 25.38 -19.33 2.43
C GLU A 187 24.43 -18.71 3.47
N LYS A 188 24.87 -17.66 4.16
CA LYS A 188 24.13 -16.96 5.21
C LYS A 188 22.69 -16.63 4.77
N VAL A 189 21.76 -16.66 5.72
CA VAL A 189 20.36 -16.30 5.47
C VAL A 189 20.26 -14.82 5.09
N GLU A 190 19.64 -14.53 3.97
CA GLU A 190 19.47 -13.17 3.44
C GLU A 190 18.21 -12.50 4.03
N LEU A 191 18.44 -11.50 4.85
CA LEU A 191 17.43 -10.65 5.46
C LEU A 191 17.28 -9.38 4.61
N ILE A 192 16.07 -8.85 4.48
CA ILE A 192 15.84 -7.59 3.77
C ILE A 192 14.74 -6.76 4.43
N THR A 193 14.95 -5.45 4.49
CA THR A 193 13.91 -4.46 4.78
C THR A 193 13.92 -3.38 3.70
N ILE A 194 12.75 -2.90 3.30
CA ILE A 194 12.59 -1.90 2.25
C ILE A 194 11.66 -0.82 2.76
N ALA A 195 12.17 0.40 2.94
CA ALA A 195 11.39 1.49 3.47
C ALA A 195 11.99 2.86 3.11
N ASN A 196 11.17 3.91 3.15
CA ASN A 196 11.66 5.25 3.41
C ASN A 196 12.30 5.27 4.80
N LEU A 197 13.53 5.73 4.92
CA LEU A 197 14.28 5.73 6.19
C LEU A 197 13.85 6.92 7.06
N VAL A 198 12.64 6.80 7.63
CA VAL A 198 12.03 7.74 8.60
C VAL A 198 11.67 6.97 9.86
N GLU A 199 11.61 7.67 10.99
CA GLU A 199 11.35 7.10 12.33
C GLU A 199 10.14 6.15 12.34
N SER A 200 9.03 6.55 11.72
CA SER A 200 7.79 5.76 11.69
C SER A 200 7.91 4.41 10.96
N LYS A 201 8.99 4.17 10.21
CA LYS A 201 9.26 2.87 9.57
C LYS A 201 10.07 1.93 10.47
N GLY A 202 10.52 2.38 11.64
CA GLY A 202 11.02 1.54 12.73
C GLY A 202 12.29 0.75 12.44
N VAL A 203 13.10 1.13 11.44
CA VAL A 203 14.33 0.39 11.07
C VAL A 203 15.32 0.34 12.23
N HIS A 204 15.33 1.35 13.10
CA HIS A 204 16.12 1.37 14.34
C HIS A 204 15.75 0.24 15.29
N HIS A 205 14.45 -0.10 15.42
CA HIS A 205 14.00 -1.25 16.22
C HIS A 205 14.45 -2.60 15.61
N LEU A 206 14.47 -2.68 14.26
CA LEU A 206 15.04 -3.85 13.60
C LEU A 206 16.53 -4.03 13.93
N LEU A 207 17.30 -2.94 13.88
CA LEU A 207 18.73 -2.99 14.27
C LEU A 207 18.87 -3.37 15.75
N GLY A 208 18.06 -2.81 16.66
CA GLY A 208 18.00 -3.19 18.06
C GLY A 208 17.70 -4.69 18.26
N ALA A 209 16.72 -5.22 17.50
CA ALA A 209 16.40 -6.65 17.51
C ALA A 209 17.58 -7.53 17.04
N LEU A 210 18.24 -7.15 15.94
CA LEU A 210 19.41 -7.88 15.43
C LEU A 210 20.59 -7.87 16.41
N GLY A 211 20.80 -6.77 17.14
CA GLY A 211 21.81 -6.67 18.20
C GLY A 211 21.56 -7.61 19.39
N ARG A 212 20.34 -8.13 19.54
CA ARG A 212 19.95 -9.09 20.60
C ARG A 212 20.11 -10.56 20.18
N LEU A 213 20.36 -10.84 18.90
CA LEU A 213 20.48 -12.20 18.40
C LEU A 213 21.71 -12.89 19.01
N ARG A 214 21.56 -14.16 19.42
CA ARG A 214 22.65 -14.96 20.02
C ARG A 214 23.77 -15.24 19.04
N SER A 215 23.50 -15.23 17.74
CA SER A 215 24.50 -15.53 16.71
C SER A 215 24.17 -14.75 15.42
N PRO A 216 25.16 -14.08 14.81
CA PRO A 216 24.99 -13.33 13.57
C PRO A 216 24.95 -14.28 12.35
N ARG A 217 23.84 -15.01 12.17
CA ARG A 217 23.70 -16.01 11.08
C ARG A 217 23.10 -15.43 9.80
N GLY A 218 22.66 -14.18 9.80
CA GLY A 218 22.03 -13.51 8.67
C GLY A 218 22.84 -12.34 8.17
N ARG A 219 22.56 -11.93 6.93
CA ARG A 219 22.99 -10.65 6.34
C ARG A 219 21.78 -9.78 6.09
N LEU A 220 21.73 -8.59 6.66
CA LEU A 220 20.65 -7.63 6.45
C LEU A 220 20.97 -6.69 5.28
N ARG A 221 20.08 -6.61 4.32
CA ARG A 221 20.03 -5.56 3.29
C ARG A 221 18.97 -4.53 3.66
N VAL A 222 19.38 -3.27 3.83
CA VAL A 222 18.48 -2.13 4.06
C VAL A 222 18.37 -1.36 2.76
N VAL A 223 17.18 -1.38 2.16
CA VAL A 223 16.88 -0.73 0.88
C VAL A 223 16.01 0.50 1.13
N GLY A 224 16.40 1.60 0.55
CA GLY A 224 15.71 2.89 0.66
C GLY A 224 16.62 4.01 1.11
N ASP A 225 16.03 5.20 1.22
CA ASP A 225 16.73 6.43 1.61
C ASP A 225 15.80 7.25 2.51
N GLY A 226 16.37 8.22 3.23
CA GLY A 226 15.64 9.12 4.11
C GLY A 226 16.50 9.77 5.17
N PRO A 227 15.93 10.70 5.96
CA PRO A 227 16.67 11.47 6.96
C PRO A 227 17.36 10.61 8.03
N GLU A 228 16.83 9.40 8.32
CA GLU A 228 17.38 8.48 9.32
C GLU A 228 18.57 7.65 8.80
N GLN A 229 18.95 7.76 7.52
CA GLN A 229 20.00 6.90 6.93
C GLN A 229 21.32 6.97 7.71
N GLN A 230 21.76 8.18 8.07
CA GLN A 230 23.03 8.35 8.77
C GLN A 230 22.96 7.86 10.22
N SER A 231 21.87 8.16 10.95
CA SER A 231 21.65 7.71 12.33
C SER A 231 21.57 6.17 12.39
N LEU A 232 20.93 5.52 11.42
CA LEU A 232 20.85 4.07 11.33
C LEU A 232 22.23 3.41 11.07
N ARG A 233 23.08 4.02 10.24
CA ARG A 233 24.46 3.56 10.04
C ARG A 233 25.27 3.63 11.31
N VAL A 234 25.19 4.74 12.06
CA VAL A 234 25.85 4.91 13.35
C VAL A 234 25.35 3.87 14.36
N LEU A 235 24.03 3.67 14.44
CA LEU A 235 23.42 2.66 15.32
C LEU A 235 23.90 1.25 14.97
N ALA A 236 24.02 0.89 13.70
CA ALA A 236 24.53 -0.42 13.27
C ALA A 236 25.98 -0.64 13.74
N VAL A 237 26.84 0.40 13.71
CA VAL A 237 28.21 0.32 14.25
C VAL A 237 28.19 0.15 15.77
N GLN A 238 27.38 0.93 16.50
CA GLN A 238 27.26 0.85 17.96
C GLN A 238 26.80 -0.52 18.45
N LEU A 239 25.96 -1.20 17.67
CA LEU A 239 25.44 -2.54 17.94
C LEU A 239 26.36 -3.66 17.41
N GLY A 240 27.51 -3.34 16.79
CA GLY A 240 28.42 -4.33 16.23
C GLY A 240 27.91 -5.01 14.95
N LEU A 241 26.94 -4.41 14.26
CA LEU A 241 26.24 -4.98 13.09
C LEU A 241 26.83 -4.56 11.74
N GLN A 242 27.93 -3.78 11.72
CA GLN A 242 28.49 -3.16 10.50
C GLN A 242 28.93 -4.15 9.43
N HIS A 243 29.30 -5.38 9.82
CA HIS A 243 29.76 -6.44 8.89
C HIS A 243 28.63 -7.34 8.38
N GLN A 244 27.42 -7.20 8.92
CA GLN A 244 26.24 -7.98 8.52
C GLN A 244 25.09 -7.13 8.03
N THR A 245 25.23 -5.79 8.08
CA THR A 245 24.20 -4.85 7.59
C THR A 245 24.74 -4.06 6.41
N GLU A 246 24.04 -4.14 5.28
CA GLU A 246 24.37 -3.40 4.08
C GLU A 246 23.24 -2.41 3.73
N PHE A 247 23.58 -1.12 3.68
CA PHE A 247 22.65 -0.06 3.27
C PHE A 247 22.81 0.19 1.78
N LEU A 248 21.82 -0.23 0.98
CA LEU A 248 21.86 -0.23 -0.48
C LEU A 248 21.37 1.09 -1.11
N GLY A 249 20.80 2.02 -0.30
CA GLY A 249 20.17 3.21 -0.83
C GLY A 249 18.93 2.91 -1.67
N LEU A 250 18.55 3.85 -2.53
CA LEU A 250 17.43 3.66 -3.47
C LEU A 250 17.80 2.64 -4.54
N ARG A 251 16.90 1.68 -4.80
CA ARG A 251 17.09 0.61 -5.78
C ARG A 251 15.89 0.55 -6.74
N ASN A 252 16.17 0.18 -8.00
CA ASN A 252 15.14 -0.06 -9.02
C ASN A 252 14.90 -1.55 -9.29
N ASP A 253 15.74 -2.42 -8.73
CA ASP A 253 15.70 -3.89 -8.85
C ASP A 253 15.15 -4.56 -7.57
N VAL A 254 14.18 -3.90 -6.91
CA VAL A 254 13.57 -4.38 -5.66
C VAL A 254 13.00 -5.80 -5.81
N GLN A 255 12.41 -6.12 -6.96
CA GLN A 255 11.88 -7.45 -7.26
C GLN A 255 12.98 -8.53 -7.28
N ASP A 256 14.20 -8.19 -7.71
CA ASP A 256 15.34 -9.11 -7.74
C ASP A 256 15.89 -9.32 -6.34
N LEU A 257 15.99 -8.23 -5.57
CA LEU A 257 16.44 -8.27 -4.18
C LEU A 257 15.47 -9.08 -3.32
N LEU A 258 14.16 -8.86 -3.43
CA LEU A 258 13.14 -9.65 -2.74
C LEU A 258 13.12 -11.10 -3.20
N GLY A 259 13.17 -11.34 -4.52
CA GLY A 259 13.14 -12.69 -5.09
C GLY A 259 14.31 -13.59 -4.64
N THR A 260 15.42 -12.97 -4.20
CA THR A 260 16.61 -13.67 -3.70
C THR A 260 16.76 -13.61 -2.17
N SER A 261 15.82 -13.00 -1.45
CA SER A 261 15.83 -12.89 0.02
C SER A 261 15.10 -14.07 0.68
N ASP A 262 15.51 -14.41 1.90
CA ASP A 262 14.88 -15.44 2.73
C ASP A 262 13.78 -14.89 3.60
N ILE A 263 14.09 -13.78 4.28
CA ILE A 263 13.23 -13.18 5.28
C ILE A 263 13.09 -11.69 4.97
N TYR A 264 11.85 -11.25 4.82
CA TYR A 264 11.51 -9.83 4.75
C TYR A 264 11.05 -9.34 6.11
N ILE A 265 11.55 -8.17 6.54
CA ILE A 265 11.20 -7.58 7.83
C ILE A 265 10.56 -6.21 7.63
N GLN A 266 9.37 -5.99 8.23
CA GLN A 266 8.65 -4.72 8.24
C GLN A 266 8.43 -4.24 9.68
N PRO A 267 9.36 -3.49 10.27
CA PRO A 267 9.29 -3.08 11.68
C PRO A 267 8.52 -1.76 11.87
N ALA A 268 7.64 -1.41 10.93
CA ALA A 268 6.95 -0.13 10.91
C ALA A 268 6.12 0.13 12.17
N LEU A 269 6.11 1.37 12.65
CA LEU A 269 5.23 1.84 13.73
C LEU A 269 3.86 2.30 13.19
N VAL A 270 3.80 2.65 11.90
CA VAL A 270 2.58 3.06 11.20
C VAL A 270 2.62 2.54 9.77
N GLU A 271 1.53 1.88 9.33
CA GLU A 271 1.41 1.39 7.96
C GLU A 271 -0.05 1.34 7.50
N ALA A 272 -0.35 1.92 6.36
CA ALA A 272 -1.71 1.94 5.82
C ALA A 272 -2.14 0.59 5.24
N PHE A 273 -1.25 -0.05 4.47
CA PHE A 273 -1.49 -1.34 3.83
C PHE A 273 -0.28 -2.27 3.98
N GLY A 274 0.91 -1.83 3.60
CA GLY A 274 2.12 -2.65 3.55
C GLY A 274 2.36 -3.21 2.15
N LEU A 275 2.48 -2.33 1.15
CA LEU A 275 2.69 -2.77 -0.23
C LEU A 275 3.97 -3.61 -0.38
N THR A 276 5.06 -3.21 0.26
CA THR A 276 6.32 -3.98 0.27
C THR A 276 6.21 -5.33 1.00
N VAL A 277 5.29 -5.44 1.99
CA VAL A 277 4.93 -6.73 2.59
C VAL A 277 4.28 -7.64 1.55
N ALA A 278 3.30 -7.12 0.79
CA ALA A 278 2.64 -7.89 -0.27
C ALA A 278 3.62 -8.31 -1.38
N GLU A 279 4.57 -7.43 -1.76
CA GLU A 279 5.65 -7.71 -2.71
C GLU A 279 6.57 -8.83 -2.20
N ALA A 280 6.99 -8.76 -0.93
CA ALA A 280 7.81 -9.80 -0.30
C ALA A 280 7.08 -11.14 -0.20
N MET A 281 5.79 -11.11 0.17
CA MET A 281 4.93 -12.30 0.16
C MET A 281 4.86 -12.91 -1.26
N ALA A 282 4.68 -12.09 -2.29
CA ALA A 282 4.67 -12.53 -3.68
C ALA A 282 6.00 -13.15 -4.11
N CYS A 283 7.12 -12.68 -3.58
CA CYS A 283 8.46 -13.25 -3.78
C CYS A 283 8.71 -14.52 -2.94
N GLY A 284 7.77 -14.95 -2.09
CA GLY A 284 7.93 -16.15 -1.27
C GLY A 284 8.88 -15.96 -0.08
N CYS A 285 9.15 -14.74 0.35
CA CYS A 285 9.89 -14.48 1.57
C CYS A 285 9.08 -14.92 2.80
N ALA A 286 9.72 -15.48 3.82
CA ALA A 286 9.13 -15.53 5.14
C ALA A 286 9.05 -14.10 5.70
N VAL A 287 7.87 -13.68 6.12
CA VAL A 287 7.65 -12.29 6.54
C VAL A 287 7.56 -12.20 8.06
N VAL A 288 8.34 -11.25 8.64
CA VAL A 288 8.20 -10.80 10.03
C VAL A 288 7.82 -9.33 10.00
N ALA A 289 6.67 -8.97 10.57
CA ALA A 289 6.18 -7.60 10.47
C ALA A 289 5.49 -7.12 11.74
N SER A 290 5.48 -5.81 11.95
CA SER A 290 4.72 -5.18 13.04
C SER A 290 3.22 -5.43 12.88
N ARG A 291 2.53 -5.66 13.99
CA ARG A 291 1.06 -5.78 14.08
C ARG A 291 0.42 -4.40 14.07
N VAL A 292 0.50 -3.67 12.97
CA VAL A 292 0.06 -2.28 12.87
C VAL A 292 -0.69 -2.01 11.57
N GLY A 293 -1.71 -1.13 11.63
CA GLY A 293 -2.45 -0.66 10.48
C GLY A 293 -3.08 -1.79 9.65
N GLY A 294 -2.82 -1.79 8.35
CA GLY A 294 -3.30 -2.81 7.41
C GLY A 294 -2.49 -4.09 7.38
N ILE A 295 -1.31 -4.17 8.02
CA ILE A 295 -0.44 -5.36 7.97
C ILE A 295 -1.15 -6.63 8.47
N PRO A 296 -1.95 -6.63 9.57
CA PRO A 296 -2.68 -7.82 10.01
C PRO A 296 -3.71 -8.34 9.01
N GLU A 297 -4.09 -7.53 8.02
CA GLU A 297 -4.98 -7.95 6.94
C GLU A 297 -4.24 -8.74 5.84
N LEU A 298 -2.93 -8.50 5.70
CA LEU A 298 -2.07 -9.24 4.77
C LEU A 298 -1.60 -10.55 5.38
N ILE A 299 -1.14 -10.53 6.63
CA ILE A 299 -0.45 -11.63 7.29
C ILE A 299 -1.38 -12.36 8.27
N GLN A 300 -1.53 -13.66 8.08
CA GLN A 300 -2.07 -14.58 9.07
C GLN A 300 -0.94 -15.09 9.95
N HIS A 301 -0.87 -14.61 11.21
CA HIS A 301 0.19 -14.97 12.14
C HIS A 301 0.39 -16.47 12.28
N GLY A 302 1.66 -16.93 12.20
CA GLY A 302 2.04 -18.35 12.27
C GLY A 302 1.74 -19.17 11.01
N ARG A 303 0.96 -18.62 10.05
CA ARG A 303 0.58 -19.31 8.81
C ARG A 303 1.25 -18.71 7.57
N THR A 304 1.14 -17.40 7.38
CA THR A 304 1.70 -16.69 6.21
C THR A 304 2.75 -15.65 6.58
N GLY A 305 3.20 -15.66 7.83
CA GLY A 305 4.21 -14.79 8.39
C GLY A 305 4.07 -14.66 9.90
N LEU A 306 4.97 -13.91 10.53
CA LEU A 306 4.96 -13.64 11.96
C LEU A 306 4.65 -12.17 12.20
N LEU A 307 3.71 -11.91 13.10
CA LEU A 307 3.34 -10.56 13.54
C LEU A 307 3.91 -10.33 14.95
N VAL A 308 4.58 -9.19 15.12
CA VAL A 308 5.20 -8.73 16.36
C VAL A 308 4.60 -7.37 16.73
N GLU A 309 4.52 -7.05 18.01
CA GLU A 309 4.02 -5.74 18.43
C GLU A 309 4.98 -4.62 17.96
N PRO A 310 4.47 -3.45 17.53
CA PRO A 310 5.31 -2.37 17.03
C PRO A 310 6.28 -1.90 18.12
N GLY A 311 7.58 -1.77 17.76
CA GLY A 311 8.64 -1.36 18.67
C GLY A 311 9.17 -2.46 19.60
N ASP A 312 8.59 -3.66 19.58
CA ASP A 312 9.05 -4.79 20.40
C ASP A 312 10.30 -5.46 19.80
N GLU A 313 11.46 -4.92 20.12
CA GLU A 313 12.76 -5.47 19.68
C GLU A 313 12.99 -6.91 20.12
N ALA A 314 12.52 -7.29 21.32
CA ALA A 314 12.70 -8.64 21.84
C ALA A 314 11.82 -9.64 21.07
N GLY A 315 10.57 -9.26 20.79
CA GLY A 315 9.66 -10.04 19.95
C GLY A 315 10.17 -10.20 18.52
N PHE A 316 10.74 -9.15 17.92
CA PHE A 316 11.39 -9.25 16.60
C PHE A 316 12.60 -10.16 16.64
N ALA A 317 13.46 -10.06 17.68
CA ALA A 317 14.62 -10.95 17.85
C ALA A 317 14.17 -12.42 17.94
N ALA A 318 13.19 -12.74 18.79
CA ALA A 318 12.67 -14.09 18.95
C ALA A 318 12.08 -14.66 17.63
N ALA A 319 11.30 -13.83 16.89
CA ALA A 319 10.74 -14.23 15.61
C ALA A 319 11.83 -14.49 14.57
N LEU A 320 12.88 -13.66 14.55
CA LEU A 320 14.03 -13.84 13.65
C LEU A 320 14.86 -15.06 14.03
N GLU A 321 15.16 -15.30 15.31
CA GLU A 321 15.87 -16.52 15.77
C GLU A 321 15.14 -17.78 15.32
N CYS A 322 13.81 -17.85 15.53
CA CYS A 322 12.99 -18.97 15.08
C CYS A 322 13.16 -19.25 13.57
N LEU A 323 13.13 -18.20 12.74
CA LEU A 323 13.25 -18.36 11.28
C LEU A 323 14.70 -18.57 10.83
N LEU A 324 15.69 -18.08 11.54
CA LEU A 324 17.10 -18.32 11.24
C LEU A 324 17.51 -19.76 11.53
N ASP A 325 16.97 -20.36 12.58
CA ASP A 325 17.29 -21.72 13.04
C ASP A 325 16.47 -22.81 12.34
N ASP A 326 15.25 -22.48 11.82
CA ASP A 326 14.37 -23.45 11.19
C ASP A 326 14.10 -23.12 9.70
N PRO A 327 14.91 -23.68 8.77
CA PRO A 327 14.71 -23.50 7.33
C PRO A 327 13.37 -24.08 6.83
N VAL A 328 12.83 -25.11 7.48
CA VAL A 328 11.55 -25.74 7.08
C VAL A 328 10.39 -24.78 7.35
N SER A 329 10.33 -24.21 8.56
CA SER A 329 9.32 -23.19 8.89
C SER A 329 9.46 -21.95 8.02
N ARG A 330 10.70 -21.50 7.74
CA ARG A 330 10.96 -20.39 6.82
C ARG A 330 10.39 -20.64 5.44
N PHE A 331 10.67 -21.80 4.86
CA PHE A 331 10.13 -22.20 3.56
C PHE A 331 8.60 -22.32 3.58
N ARG A 332 8.03 -22.98 4.58
CA ARG A 332 6.58 -23.18 4.73
C ARG A 332 5.84 -21.85 4.82
N LEU A 333 6.31 -20.90 5.63
CA LEU A 333 5.71 -19.58 5.78
C LEU A 333 5.80 -18.78 4.48
N GLY A 334 6.95 -18.79 3.81
CA GLY A 334 7.16 -18.10 2.54
C GLY A 334 6.27 -18.65 1.43
N ALA A 335 6.13 -19.96 1.30
CA ALA A 335 5.25 -20.60 0.33
C ALA A 335 3.77 -20.23 0.55
N ALA A 336 3.31 -20.27 1.82
CA ALA A 336 1.95 -19.89 2.19
C ALA A 336 1.71 -18.37 2.00
N ALA A 337 2.72 -17.53 2.26
CA ALA A 337 2.68 -16.09 1.98
C ALA A 337 2.46 -15.82 0.49
N ARG A 338 3.25 -16.48 -0.37
CA ARG A 338 3.12 -16.34 -1.83
C ARG A 338 1.74 -16.77 -2.32
N GLN A 339 1.26 -17.93 -1.87
CA GLN A 339 -0.07 -18.39 -2.25
C GLN A 339 -1.12 -17.33 -1.92
N ARG A 340 -1.09 -16.79 -0.68
CA ARG A 340 -2.02 -15.74 -0.27
C ARG A 340 -1.88 -14.46 -1.09
N ALA A 341 -0.65 -14.03 -1.42
CA ALA A 341 -0.43 -12.85 -2.26
C ALA A 341 -1.06 -13.03 -3.65
N CYS A 342 -0.87 -14.18 -4.28
CA CYS A 342 -1.45 -14.50 -5.59
C CYS A 342 -2.99 -14.57 -5.55
N GLU A 343 -3.58 -15.11 -4.49
CA GLU A 343 -5.02 -15.27 -4.36
C GLU A 343 -5.74 -13.95 -3.99
N ALA A 344 -5.19 -13.22 -3.02
CA ALA A 344 -5.89 -12.09 -2.42
C ALA A 344 -5.44 -10.71 -2.93
N PHE A 345 -4.17 -10.58 -3.35
CA PHE A 345 -3.55 -9.29 -3.63
C PHE A 345 -2.99 -9.17 -5.06
N GLU A 346 -3.35 -10.08 -5.98
CA GLU A 346 -2.95 -9.98 -7.39
C GLU A 346 -3.44 -8.67 -8.02
N LEU A 347 -2.53 -7.94 -8.69
CA LEU A 347 -2.77 -6.62 -9.26
C LEU A 347 -3.97 -6.58 -10.20
N SER A 348 -4.12 -7.57 -11.07
CA SER A 348 -5.23 -7.61 -12.02
C SER A 348 -6.60 -7.72 -11.34
N ASN A 349 -6.67 -8.40 -10.18
CA ASN A 349 -7.88 -8.51 -9.39
C ASN A 349 -8.19 -7.19 -8.66
N ALA A 350 -7.17 -6.54 -8.09
CA ALA A 350 -7.32 -5.25 -7.44
C ALA A 350 -7.83 -4.20 -8.42
N VAL A 351 -7.20 -4.11 -9.58
CA VAL A 351 -7.58 -3.17 -10.65
C VAL A 351 -9.01 -3.40 -11.14
N ARG A 352 -9.40 -4.67 -11.39
CA ARG A 352 -10.78 -4.97 -11.80
C ARG A 352 -11.80 -4.44 -10.81
N ARG A 353 -11.57 -4.60 -9.50
CA ARG A 353 -12.45 -4.07 -8.45
C ARG A 353 -12.55 -2.55 -8.48
N HIS A 354 -11.47 -1.84 -8.81
CA HIS A 354 -11.50 -0.38 -8.95
C HIS A 354 -12.29 0.07 -10.19
N VAL A 355 -12.15 -0.62 -11.32
CA VAL A 355 -12.96 -0.32 -12.51
C VAL A 355 -14.43 -0.67 -12.28
N ASP A 356 -14.75 -1.81 -11.64
CA ASP A 356 -16.11 -2.16 -11.22
C ASP A 356 -16.71 -1.06 -10.35
N TRP A 357 -15.94 -0.50 -9.43
CA TRP A 357 -16.36 0.59 -8.56
C TRP A 357 -16.68 1.88 -9.35
N CYS A 358 -15.90 2.20 -10.38
CA CYS A 358 -16.20 3.32 -11.27
C CYS A 358 -17.51 3.09 -12.05
N GLU A 359 -17.71 1.86 -12.56
CA GLU A 359 -18.93 1.47 -13.28
C GLU A 359 -20.17 1.54 -12.38
N GLU A 360 -20.09 1.04 -11.15
CA GLU A 360 -21.16 1.10 -10.16
C GLU A 360 -21.55 2.56 -9.83
N ALA A 361 -20.54 3.42 -9.58
CA ALA A 361 -20.76 4.82 -9.26
C ALA A 361 -21.45 5.59 -10.39
N ALA A 362 -21.14 5.27 -11.64
CA ALA A 362 -21.78 5.86 -12.81
C ALA A 362 -23.17 5.26 -13.12
N GLY A 363 -23.66 4.31 -12.33
CA GLY A 363 -24.89 3.57 -12.64
C GLY A 363 -24.76 2.65 -13.87
N TYR A 364 -23.54 2.32 -14.23
CA TYR A 364 -23.21 1.42 -15.33
C TYR A 364 -23.45 -0.01 -14.86
N ALA A 365 -24.70 -0.50 -14.94
CA ALA A 365 -25.07 -1.82 -14.47
C ALA A 365 -24.30 -2.89 -15.26
N THR A 366 -23.29 -3.46 -14.66
CA THR A 366 -22.74 -4.71 -15.13
C THR A 366 -23.81 -5.80 -14.97
N ARG A 367 -24.50 -6.18 -16.05
CA ARG A 367 -25.24 -7.44 -16.18
C ARG A 367 -24.27 -8.63 -16.25
N ALA A 368 -23.21 -8.61 -15.46
CA ALA A 368 -22.27 -9.69 -15.33
C ALA A 368 -22.17 -10.12 -13.88
N ARG A 369 -22.97 -11.15 -13.54
CA ARG A 369 -22.76 -12.06 -12.42
C ARG A 369 -22.14 -11.42 -11.18
N VAL A 370 -22.98 -11.10 -10.21
CA VAL A 370 -22.65 -11.13 -8.80
C VAL A 370 -22.07 -12.53 -8.49
N ARG A 371 -20.78 -12.73 -8.75
CA ARG A 371 -20.02 -13.68 -7.98
C ARG A 371 -19.88 -13.00 -6.62
N ARG A 372 -20.54 -13.62 -5.62
CA ARG A 372 -20.36 -13.28 -4.20
C ARG A 372 -18.88 -12.97 -3.98
N PRO A 373 -18.53 -11.88 -3.27
CA PRO A 373 -17.16 -11.68 -2.82
C PRO A 373 -16.71 -12.97 -2.15
N PRO A 374 -15.45 -13.40 -2.32
CA PRO A 374 -14.94 -14.52 -1.53
C PRO A 374 -15.31 -14.22 -0.08
N ALA A 375 -15.92 -15.20 0.59
CA ALA A 375 -16.47 -15.05 1.93
C ALA A 375 -15.54 -14.21 2.77
N ALA A 376 -16.08 -13.21 3.47
CA ALA A 376 -15.32 -12.37 4.37
C ALA A 376 -14.40 -13.29 5.18
N LEU A 377 -13.09 -13.05 5.10
CA LEU A 377 -12.11 -13.84 5.83
C LEU A 377 -12.59 -13.89 7.28
N PRO A 378 -12.69 -15.05 7.91
CA PRO A 378 -13.27 -15.17 9.23
C PRO A 378 -12.57 -14.17 10.15
N SER A 379 -13.36 -13.30 10.75
CA SER A 379 -12.88 -12.41 11.82
C SER A 379 -12.25 -13.31 12.87
N ASN A 380 -10.96 -13.18 13.12
CA ASN A 380 -10.29 -13.82 14.23
C ASN A 380 -10.98 -13.32 15.52
N ALA A 381 -11.99 -14.04 15.98
CA ALA A 381 -12.50 -13.90 17.34
C ALA A 381 -11.38 -14.34 18.28
N TYR A 382 -10.78 -13.38 18.96
CA TYR A 382 -9.83 -13.64 20.03
C TYR A 382 -10.55 -14.31 21.18
N PHE A 383 -10.40 -15.62 21.32
CA PHE A 383 -10.62 -16.29 22.59
C PHE A 383 -9.33 -16.16 23.41
N LEU A 384 -9.34 -15.17 24.29
CA LEU A 384 -8.47 -15.19 25.47
C LEU A 384 -9.03 -16.24 26.41
N HIS A 385 -8.41 -17.39 26.52
CA HIS A 385 -8.58 -18.26 27.67
C HIS A 385 -7.48 -17.92 28.70
N PRO A 386 -7.84 -17.52 29.91
CA PRO A 386 -6.88 -17.52 31.00
C PRO A 386 -6.74 -18.97 31.51
N GLU A 387 -5.57 -19.56 31.29
CA GLU A 387 -5.24 -20.78 32.07
C GLU A 387 -4.95 -20.38 33.51
N THR A 388 -5.85 -20.78 34.37
CA THR A 388 -5.68 -20.80 35.82
C THR A 388 -4.74 -21.92 36.21
N ALA A 389 -3.86 -21.57 37.14
CA ALA A 389 -2.93 -22.42 37.86
C ALA A 389 -3.50 -23.74 38.39
N GLY A 390 -2.70 -24.78 38.40
CA GLY A 390 -2.74 -25.99 39.15
C GLY A 390 -1.33 -26.57 39.17
#